data_9281873b3e80ebde5119cbe4de99525c
#
_entry.id   9281873b3e80ebde5119cbe4de99525c
#
_cell.length_a   1.000
_cell.length_b   1.000
_cell.length_c   1.000
_cell.angle_alpha   90.00
_cell.angle_beta   90.00
_cell.angle_gamma   90.00
#
_symmetry.space_group_name_H-M   'P 1'
#
loop_
_entity.id
_entity.type
_entity.pdbx_description
1 polymer ?
#
loop_
_entity_poly.entity_id
_entity_poly.type
_entity_poly.pdbx_seq_one_letter_code
_entity_poly.pdbx_strand_id
1 'polypeptide(L)'
;MPRYTFKEFKSDQEVRWCPGCGDHGVLAALQRALPDVTEALGYNKERYVIVSGIGCSSRLPYYMNTYGFHSIHGRATAISTGIKVANPDLTVWQACGDGDALAIGGNHFIHAIRRNVDINIILFNNQIYGLTKGQYSPTSKFGAISKTSPYGTVEHPFNPGSLVLGAKGTFFARSLDSELKLSEEIMLSAAKHDGCSVMEMLTNCVIFNDGTHKVISDRAVRADRTIVLRHGEKMIFGKDKNKGLVLDGMGLRVVTIGENGVTEDDVLVHDAHSENVGIHMMLADMKYPDFPVALGVIRDVKDVTYDDGVRDQVAEVKAKSKIQCVDDLLRSGSTWEVK
;
A
#
# COMPACT_ATOMS: atom_id res chain seq x y z
N MET A 1 4.74 -26.33 -11.33
CA MET A 1 3.46 -25.68 -11.00
C MET A 1 2.76 -25.25 -12.28
N PRO A 2 1.42 -25.19 -12.35
CA PRO A 2 0.75 -24.63 -13.51
C PRO A 2 1.15 -23.16 -13.67
N ARG A 3 1.49 -22.73 -14.88
CA ARG A 3 1.76 -21.33 -15.16
C ARG A 3 0.42 -20.62 -15.35
N TYR A 4 0.04 -19.80 -14.36
CA TYR A 4 -1.18 -19.01 -14.43
C TYR A 4 -1.03 -17.85 -15.42
N THR A 5 -2.16 -17.41 -15.98
CA THR A 5 -2.30 -16.17 -16.72
C THR A 5 -3.22 -15.22 -15.94
N PHE A 6 -3.29 -13.96 -16.31
CA PHE A 6 -4.18 -13.00 -15.65
C PHE A 6 -5.66 -13.42 -15.69
N LYS A 7 -6.06 -14.26 -16.66
CA LYS A 7 -7.45 -14.74 -16.83
C LYS A 7 -7.90 -15.64 -15.68
N GLU A 8 -6.98 -16.44 -15.12
CA GLU A 8 -7.29 -17.31 -13.99
C GLU A 8 -7.52 -16.54 -12.68
N PHE A 9 -7.07 -15.28 -12.62
CA PHE A 9 -7.32 -14.39 -11.49
C PHE A 9 -8.54 -13.49 -11.65
N LYS A 10 -9.19 -13.52 -12.82
CA LYS A 10 -10.42 -12.78 -13.09
C LYS A 10 -11.64 -13.59 -12.71
N SER A 11 -12.55 -13.03 -11.89
CA SER A 11 -13.84 -13.65 -11.58
C SER A 11 -14.82 -13.55 -12.77
N ASP A 12 -15.94 -14.23 -12.66
CA ASP A 12 -17.07 -14.18 -13.59
C ASP A 12 -17.99 -12.96 -13.34
N GLN A 13 -17.70 -12.16 -12.30
CA GLN A 13 -18.55 -11.04 -11.91
C GLN A 13 -18.32 -9.82 -12.80
N GLU A 14 -19.42 -9.17 -13.18
CA GLU A 14 -19.36 -7.89 -13.87
C GLU A 14 -18.85 -6.78 -12.97
N VAL A 15 -17.86 -6.01 -13.45
CA VAL A 15 -17.31 -4.89 -12.70
C VAL A 15 -18.32 -3.73 -12.67
N ARG A 16 -18.70 -3.29 -11.47
CA ARG A 16 -19.75 -2.29 -11.23
C ARG A 16 -19.20 -0.88 -10.94
N TRP A 17 -17.92 -0.66 -11.12
CA TRP A 17 -17.35 0.68 -11.03
C TRP A 17 -17.77 1.56 -12.21
N CYS A 18 -17.75 2.88 -11.99
CA CYS A 18 -18.08 3.85 -13.02
C CYS A 18 -17.15 3.70 -14.25
N PRO A 19 -17.64 3.88 -15.48
CA PRO A 19 -16.78 3.95 -16.64
C PRO A 19 -15.70 5.04 -16.47
N GLY A 20 -14.44 4.70 -16.67
CA GLY A 20 -13.30 5.62 -16.48
C GLY A 20 -12.81 5.79 -15.04
N CYS A 21 -13.39 5.07 -14.06
CA CYS A 21 -12.88 5.04 -12.69
C CYS A 21 -11.47 4.44 -12.63
N GLY A 22 -10.57 5.05 -11.86
CA GLY A 22 -9.18 4.59 -11.69
C GLY A 22 -9.05 3.20 -11.07
N ASP A 23 -10.06 2.75 -10.32
CA ASP A 23 -10.07 1.43 -9.68
C ASP A 23 -9.95 0.29 -10.70
N HIS A 24 -10.42 0.50 -11.96
CA HIS A 24 -10.23 -0.46 -13.05
C HIS A 24 -8.76 -0.70 -13.39
N GLY A 25 -7.93 0.35 -13.34
CA GLY A 25 -6.49 0.25 -13.59
C GLY A 25 -5.80 -0.59 -12.52
N VAL A 26 -6.12 -0.34 -11.25
CA VAL A 26 -5.55 -1.09 -10.11
C VAL A 26 -5.96 -2.57 -10.15
N LEU A 27 -7.24 -2.87 -10.46
CA LEU A 27 -7.71 -4.24 -10.66
C LEU A 27 -6.93 -4.95 -11.77
N ALA A 28 -6.78 -4.27 -12.92
CA ALA A 28 -6.05 -4.83 -14.05
C ALA A 28 -4.58 -5.09 -13.72
N ALA A 29 -3.93 -4.19 -12.99
CA ALA A 29 -2.55 -4.35 -12.55
C ALA A 29 -2.42 -5.56 -11.59
N LEU A 30 -3.30 -5.68 -10.59
CA LEU A 30 -3.26 -6.81 -9.66
C LEU A 30 -3.48 -8.16 -10.38
N GLN A 31 -4.50 -8.24 -11.25
CA GLN A 31 -4.75 -9.47 -12.02
C GLN A 31 -3.57 -9.89 -12.90
N ARG A 32 -2.79 -8.92 -13.40
CA ARG A 32 -1.60 -9.17 -14.22
C ARG A 32 -0.35 -9.47 -13.40
N ALA A 33 -0.22 -8.88 -12.21
CA ALA A 33 0.91 -9.14 -11.31
C ALA A 33 0.85 -10.52 -10.66
N LEU A 34 -0.35 -11.01 -10.30
CA LEU A 34 -0.48 -12.26 -9.54
C LEU A 34 0.10 -13.51 -10.21
N PRO A 35 0.08 -13.71 -11.55
CA PRO A 35 0.84 -14.79 -12.19
C PRO A 35 2.32 -14.77 -11.86
N ASP A 36 2.97 -13.62 -11.99
CA ASP A 36 4.40 -13.45 -11.71
C ASP A 36 4.70 -13.58 -10.21
N VAL A 37 3.80 -13.09 -9.35
CA VAL A 37 3.86 -13.29 -7.89
C VAL A 37 3.78 -14.79 -7.56
N THR A 38 2.86 -15.52 -8.19
CA THR A 38 2.68 -16.96 -7.99
C THR A 38 3.94 -17.74 -8.41
N GLU A 39 4.54 -17.37 -9.53
CA GLU A 39 5.80 -17.96 -10.00
C GLU A 39 6.96 -17.65 -9.04
N ALA A 40 7.07 -16.40 -8.59
CA ALA A 40 8.14 -15.94 -7.72
C ALA A 40 8.08 -16.55 -6.32
N LEU A 41 6.87 -16.71 -5.75
CA LEU A 41 6.66 -17.27 -4.41
C LEU A 41 6.50 -18.79 -4.40
N GLY A 42 6.35 -19.41 -5.56
CA GLY A 42 6.39 -20.87 -5.71
C GLY A 42 5.17 -21.62 -5.14
N TYR A 43 3.96 -21.04 -5.19
CA TYR A 43 2.74 -21.71 -4.71
C TYR A 43 1.50 -21.40 -5.56
N ASN A 44 0.39 -22.10 -5.31
CA ASN A 44 -0.83 -22.00 -6.08
C ASN A 44 -1.71 -20.80 -5.68
N LYS A 45 -2.67 -20.44 -6.55
CA LYS A 45 -3.59 -19.31 -6.33
C LYS A 45 -4.51 -19.45 -5.11
N GLU A 46 -4.69 -20.66 -4.61
CA GLU A 46 -5.47 -20.97 -3.40
C GLU A 46 -4.86 -20.38 -2.12
N ARG A 47 -3.61 -19.90 -2.19
CA ARG A 47 -2.98 -19.18 -1.08
C ARG A 47 -3.35 -17.72 -1.00
N TYR A 48 -3.98 -17.15 -2.04
CA TYR A 48 -4.37 -15.74 -2.04
C TYR A 48 -5.71 -15.52 -1.36
N VAL A 49 -5.73 -14.50 -0.49
CA VAL A 49 -6.96 -13.98 0.13
C VAL A 49 -7.00 -12.47 -0.08
N ILE A 50 -8.07 -11.97 -0.70
CA ILE A 50 -8.30 -10.55 -0.90
C ILE A 50 -9.29 -10.05 0.15
N VAL A 51 -8.86 -9.19 1.05
CA VAL A 51 -9.68 -8.61 2.12
C VAL A 51 -10.01 -7.18 1.80
N SER A 52 -11.23 -6.74 2.07
CA SER A 52 -11.61 -5.34 1.90
C SER A 52 -12.46 -4.79 3.04
N GLY A 53 -12.41 -3.47 3.21
CA GLY A 53 -13.33 -2.72 4.07
C GLY A 53 -14.58 -2.28 3.32
N ILE A 54 -14.93 -0.98 3.37
CA ILE A 54 -16.08 -0.40 2.68
C ILE A 54 -15.66 0.81 1.84
N GLY A 55 -16.18 0.87 0.64
CA GLY A 55 -15.97 1.91 -0.36
C GLY A 55 -16.02 1.34 -1.77
N CYS A 56 -15.75 2.16 -2.78
CA CYS A 56 -15.72 1.69 -4.18
C CYS A 56 -14.63 0.63 -4.37
N SER A 57 -13.41 0.90 -3.90
CA SER A 57 -12.27 -0.01 -3.92
C SER A 57 -12.57 -1.36 -3.25
N SER A 58 -13.42 -1.35 -2.24
CA SER A 58 -13.76 -2.55 -1.45
C SER A 58 -14.58 -3.60 -2.21
N ARG A 59 -14.99 -3.30 -3.44
CA ARG A 59 -15.55 -4.29 -4.37
C ARG A 59 -14.51 -5.20 -5.00
N LEU A 60 -13.21 -4.91 -4.84
CA LEU A 60 -12.12 -5.67 -5.46
C LEU A 60 -12.23 -7.20 -5.24
N PRO A 61 -12.54 -7.72 -4.03
CA PRO A 61 -12.67 -9.16 -3.81
C PRO A 61 -13.68 -9.86 -4.72
N TYR A 62 -14.75 -9.17 -5.12
CA TYR A 62 -15.76 -9.75 -6.03
C TYR A 62 -15.23 -9.98 -7.45
N TYR A 63 -14.20 -9.22 -7.85
CA TYR A 63 -13.65 -9.23 -9.21
C TYR A 63 -12.41 -10.11 -9.35
N MET A 64 -11.98 -10.73 -8.23
CA MET A 64 -10.83 -11.61 -8.17
C MET A 64 -11.28 -13.08 -8.03
N ASN A 65 -10.68 -13.98 -8.81
CA ASN A 65 -10.90 -15.42 -8.70
C ASN A 65 -9.90 -16.03 -7.70
N THR A 66 -9.99 -15.56 -6.45
CA THR A 66 -9.24 -16.01 -5.27
C THR A 66 -10.19 -16.14 -4.11
N TYR A 67 -9.72 -16.57 -2.94
CA TYR A 67 -10.52 -16.36 -1.73
C TYR A 67 -10.66 -14.86 -1.46
N GLY A 68 -11.81 -14.45 -0.97
CA GLY A 68 -12.11 -13.05 -0.70
C GLY A 68 -12.94 -12.86 0.56
N PHE A 69 -12.73 -11.71 1.21
CA PHE A 69 -13.44 -11.31 2.40
C PHE A 69 -13.83 -9.84 2.35
N HIS A 70 -15.09 -9.54 2.10
CA HIS A 70 -15.61 -8.17 2.16
C HIS A 70 -16.12 -7.90 3.57
N SER A 71 -15.52 -6.95 4.27
CA SER A 71 -15.77 -6.75 5.69
C SER A 71 -16.51 -5.45 6.01
N ILE A 72 -16.21 -4.83 7.13
CA ILE A 72 -16.87 -3.63 7.65
C ILE A 72 -15.94 -2.43 7.47
N HIS A 73 -16.51 -1.22 7.38
CA HIS A 73 -15.78 0.03 7.20
C HIS A 73 -14.65 0.22 8.23
N GLY A 74 -13.44 0.40 7.72
CA GLY A 74 -12.23 0.57 8.50
C GLY A 74 -11.75 -0.68 9.26
N ARG A 75 -12.25 -1.89 8.93
CA ARG A 75 -11.88 -3.12 9.64
C ARG A 75 -11.10 -4.12 8.81
N ALA A 76 -10.88 -3.84 7.53
CA ALA A 76 -10.10 -4.72 6.66
C ALA A 76 -8.75 -5.08 7.28
N THR A 77 -8.03 -4.12 7.83
CA THR A 77 -6.69 -4.32 8.41
C THR A 77 -6.70 -5.24 9.63
N ALA A 78 -7.71 -5.11 10.50
CA ALA A 78 -7.85 -6.00 11.66
C ALA A 78 -8.15 -7.44 11.23
N ILE A 79 -9.01 -7.61 10.21
CA ILE A 79 -9.37 -8.92 9.66
C ILE A 79 -8.19 -9.53 8.92
N SER A 80 -7.48 -8.76 8.08
CA SER A 80 -6.25 -9.20 7.39
C SER A 80 -5.20 -9.69 8.39
N THR A 81 -4.98 -8.95 9.48
CA THR A 81 -4.10 -9.36 10.58
C THR A 81 -4.53 -10.70 11.18
N GLY A 82 -5.83 -10.86 11.46
CA GLY A 82 -6.36 -12.11 12.01
C GLY A 82 -6.20 -13.29 11.07
N ILE A 83 -6.45 -13.11 9.77
CA ILE A 83 -6.27 -14.15 8.75
C ILE A 83 -4.78 -14.58 8.69
N LYS A 84 -3.85 -13.62 8.63
CA LYS A 84 -2.41 -13.91 8.53
C LYS A 84 -1.90 -14.63 9.78
N VAL A 85 -2.27 -14.18 10.97
CA VAL A 85 -1.86 -14.83 12.23
C VAL A 85 -2.45 -16.23 12.38
N ALA A 86 -3.71 -16.44 11.92
CA ALA A 86 -4.37 -17.74 11.99
C ALA A 86 -3.79 -18.74 10.98
N ASN A 87 -3.39 -18.27 9.80
CA ASN A 87 -2.75 -19.09 8.77
C ASN A 87 -1.63 -18.31 8.08
N PRO A 88 -0.39 -18.42 8.57
CA PRO A 88 0.76 -17.68 8.04
C PRO A 88 1.15 -18.07 6.60
N ASP A 89 0.67 -19.22 6.11
CA ASP A 89 0.90 -19.68 4.74
C ASP A 89 0.11 -18.89 3.69
N LEU A 90 -0.87 -18.08 4.08
CA LEU A 90 -1.68 -17.29 3.16
C LEU A 90 -0.96 -16.00 2.76
N THR A 91 -1.10 -15.62 1.50
CA THR A 91 -0.72 -14.29 1.02
C THR A 91 -1.95 -13.40 1.05
N VAL A 92 -1.97 -12.49 2.01
CA VAL A 92 -3.12 -11.62 2.26
C VAL A 92 -2.93 -10.29 1.55
N TRP A 93 -3.86 -9.96 0.66
CA TRP A 93 -3.98 -8.66 0.00
C TRP A 93 -5.16 -7.92 0.58
N GLN A 94 -4.97 -6.66 0.89
CA GLN A 94 -6.03 -5.81 1.42
C GLN A 94 -6.32 -4.67 0.45
N ALA A 95 -7.59 -4.49 0.07
CA ALA A 95 -8.07 -3.35 -0.70
C ALA A 95 -8.84 -2.40 0.21
N CYS A 96 -8.40 -1.15 0.30
CA CYS A 96 -9.07 -0.12 1.08
C CYS A 96 -8.95 1.25 0.40
N GLY A 97 -9.99 2.07 0.50
CA GLY A 97 -9.92 3.48 0.13
C GLY A 97 -9.21 4.31 1.20
N ASP A 98 -8.78 5.50 0.82
CA ASP A 98 -8.17 6.48 1.73
C ASP A 98 -9.07 6.81 2.92
N GLY A 99 -10.38 7.02 2.68
CA GLY A 99 -11.34 7.22 3.75
C GLY A 99 -11.58 5.99 4.63
N ASP A 100 -11.54 4.80 4.05
CA ASP A 100 -11.71 3.54 4.78
C ASP A 100 -10.52 3.27 5.71
N ALA A 101 -9.30 3.41 5.19
CA ALA A 101 -8.09 3.10 5.93
C ALA A 101 -7.66 4.18 6.91
N LEU A 102 -7.78 5.46 6.54
CA LEU A 102 -7.15 6.57 7.27
C LEU A 102 -8.11 7.34 8.19
N ALA A 103 -9.46 7.20 8.01
CA ALA A 103 -10.43 7.73 8.95
C ALA A 103 -10.73 6.71 10.04
N ILE A 104 -11.88 6.03 9.97
CA ILE A 104 -12.29 5.06 10.99
C ILE A 104 -11.33 3.86 11.13
N GLY A 105 -10.61 3.51 10.06
CA GLY A 105 -9.60 2.45 10.04
C GLY A 105 -8.23 2.84 10.56
N GLY A 106 -7.97 4.14 10.81
CA GLY A 106 -6.63 4.68 11.07
C GLY A 106 -5.88 3.98 12.21
N ASN A 107 -6.56 3.66 13.29
CA ASN A 107 -5.96 2.92 14.39
C ASN A 107 -5.46 1.52 13.97
N HIS A 108 -6.28 0.77 13.24
CA HIS A 108 -5.89 -0.58 12.78
C HIS A 108 -4.78 -0.51 11.75
N PHE A 109 -4.85 0.47 10.83
CA PHE A 109 -3.83 0.72 9.82
C PHE A 109 -2.46 0.99 10.44
N ILE A 110 -2.37 1.95 11.36
CA ILE A 110 -1.12 2.29 12.06
C ILE A 110 -0.58 1.07 12.83
N HIS A 111 -1.45 0.33 13.51
CA HIS A 111 -1.01 -0.80 14.32
C HIS A 111 -0.57 -2.02 13.51
N ALA A 112 -1.13 -2.29 12.34
CA ALA A 112 -0.63 -3.33 11.44
C ALA A 112 0.76 -2.99 10.91
N ILE A 113 0.95 -1.73 10.48
CA ILE A 113 2.23 -1.23 9.98
C ILE A 113 3.31 -1.32 11.06
N ARG A 114 3.07 -0.75 12.25
CA ARG A 114 4.07 -0.74 13.32
C ARG A 114 4.41 -2.13 13.88
N ARG A 115 3.51 -3.11 13.72
CA ARG A 115 3.73 -4.51 14.07
C ARG A 115 4.41 -5.29 12.95
N ASN A 116 4.51 -4.70 11.80
CA ASN A 116 5.03 -5.35 10.59
C ASN A 116 4.32 -6.67 10.29
N VAL A 117 2.98 -6.66 10.30
CA VAL A 117 2.18 -7.85 9.95
C VAL A 117 2.37 -8.14 8.45
N ASP A 118 2.67 -9.39 8.08
CA ASP A 118 2.92 -9.77 6.68
C ASP A 118 1.64 -9.75 5.85
N ILE A 119 1.24 -8.56 5.41
CA ILE A 119 0.09 -8.28 4.55
C ILE A 119 0.39 -7.21 3.50
N ASN A 120 -0.25 -7.30 2.35
CA ASN A 120 -0.10 -6.38 1.23
C ASN A 120 -1.29 -5.42 1.16
N ILE A 121 -1.12 -4.17 1.55
CA ILE A 121 -2.18 -3.15 1.57
C ILE A 121 -2.15 -2.33 0.30
N ILE A 122 -3.21 -2.40 -0.51
CA ILE A 122 -3.46 -1.52 -1.65
C ILE A 122 -4.37 -0.40 -1.16
N LEU A 123 -3.80 0.80 -1.02
CA LEU A 123 -4.50 2.01 -0.61
C LEU A 123 -4.94 2.79 -1.85
N PHE A 124 -6.22 2.75 -2.17
CA PHE A 124 -6.82 3.51 -3.27
C PHE A 124 -7.05 4.95 -2.83
N ASN A 125 -6.21 5.86 -3.29
CA ASN A 125 -6.24 7.26 -2.90
C ASN A 125 -6.86 8.13 -4.00
N ASN A 126 -8.17 8.33 -3.93
CA ASN A 126 -8.93 9.20 -4.83
C ASN A 126 -9.35 10.52 -4.20
N GLN A 127 -8.92 10.78 -2.96
CA GLN A 127 -9.15 11.99 -2.18
C GLN A 127 -10.65 12.34 -2.00
N ILE A 128 -11.53 11.32 -1.95
CA ILE A 128 -12.99 11.53 -1.78
C ILE A 128 -13.67 10.24 -1.32
N TYR A 129 -14.74 10.33 -0.54
CA TYR A 129 -15.67 9.23 -0.34
C TYR A 129 -16.62 9.12 -1.55
N GLY A 130 -16.25 8.29 -2.54
CA GLY A 130 -17.04 8.13 -3.77
C GLY A 130 -18.34 7.37 -3.58
N LEU A 131 -18.31 6.24 -2.85
CA LEU A 131 -19.47 5.36 -2.66
C LEU A 131 -20.66 6.08 -2.00
N THR A 132 -20.40 6.94 -1.04
CA THR A 132 -21.39 7.72 -0.28
C THR A 132 -21.72 9.07 -0.91
N LYS A 133 -21.29 9.27 -2.17
CA LYS A 133 -21.65 10.39 -3.05
C LYS A 133 -20.93 11.72 -2.77
N GLY A 134 -19.65 11.66 -2.38
CA GLY A 134 -18.74 12.80 -2.50
C GLY A 134 -18.50 13.60 -1.22
N GLN A 135 -18.40 12.97 -0.07
CA GLN A 135 -17.86 13.61 1.13
C GLN A 135 -16.33 13.70 1.02
N TYR A 136 -15.74 14.73 1.63
CA TYR A 136 -14.29 14.82 1.71
C TYR A 136 -13.71 13.66 2.56
N SER A 137 -12.55 13.17 2.17
CA SER A 137 -11.81 12.11 2.85
C SER A 137 -10.61 12.70 3.61
N PRO A 138 -9.91 11.92 4.45
CA PRO A 138 -8.73 12.40 5.16
C PRO A 138 -7.58 12.88 4.26
N THR A 139 -7.57 12.53 2.98
CA THR A 139 -6.56 12.96 2.00
C THR A 139 -7.07 14.07 1.08
N SER A 140 -8.33 14.51 1.21
CA SER A 140 -8.89 15.63 0.45
C SER A 140 -8.11 16.91 0.72
N LYS A 141 -7.85 17.69 -0.34
CA LYS A 141 -7.08 18.94 -0.25
C LYS A 141 -7.74 19.93 0.70
N PHE A 142 -6.92 20.69 1.42
CA PHE A 142 -7.41 21.82 2.21
C PHE A 142 -8.27 22.75 1.34
N GLY A 143 -9.41 23.17 1.84
CA GLY A 143 -10.37 24.00 1.10
C GLY A 143 -11.22 23.26 0.06
N ALA A 144 -11.12 21.92 -0.04
CA ALA A 144 -11.94 21.15 -0.97
C ALA A 144 -13.43 21.32 -0.70
N ILE A 145 -14.18 21.70 -1.74
CA ILE A 145 -15.63 21.94 -1.67
C ILE A 145 -16.35 20.64 -2.02
N SER A 146 -17.32 20.27 -1.20
CA SER A 146 -18.22 19.14 -1.45
C SER A 146 -19.65 19.49 -1.03
N LYS A 147 -20.62 18.62 -1.34
CA LYS A 147 -22.01 18.83 -0.90
C LYS A 147 -22.17 18.94 0.62
N THR A 148 -21.32 18.24 1.37
CA THR A 148 -21.32 18.24 2.84
C THR A 148 -20.36 19.27 3.43
N SER A 149 -19.52 19.88 2.62
CA SER A 149 -18.58 20.95 3.00
C SER A 149 -18.64 22.08 1.97
N PRO A 150 -19.76 22.81 1.90
CA PRO A 150 -20.00 23.81 0.84
C PRO A 150 -19.09 25.03 0.93
N TYR A 151 -18.48 25.26 2.08
CA TYR A 151 -17.51 26.36 2.31
C TYR A 151 -16.05 25.90 2.29
N GLY A 152 -15.81 24.63 1.90
CA GLY A 152 -14.49 24.00 1.88
C GLY A 152 -14.13 23.33 3.21
N THR A 153 -13.26 22.31 3.13
CA THR A 153 -12.70 21.66 4.32
C THR A 153 -11.61 22.54 4.95
N VAL A 154 -11.54 22.53 6.28
CA VAL A 154 -10.52 23.24 7.07
C VAL A 154 -9.47 22.27 7.64
N GLU A 155 -9.55 21.01 7.27
CA GLU A 155 -8.63 19.97 7.72
C GLU A 155 -7.40 19.90 6.80
N HIS A 156 -6.23 19.68 7.39
CA HIS A 156 -5.03 19.38 6.64
C HIS A 156 -5.04 17.90 6.20
N PRO A 157 -4.80 17.61 4.91
CA PRO A 157 -4.83 16.25 4.42
C PRO A 157 -3.69 15.41 4.99
N PHE A 158 -3.95 14.14 5.27
CA PHE A 158 -2.90 13.17 5.48
C PHE A 158 -2.06 12.99 4.22
N ASN A 159 -0.74 12.85 4.40
CA ASN A 159 0.15 12.21 3.44
C ASN A 159 0.30 10.75 3.85
N PRO A 160 -0.26 9.79 3.08
CA PRO A 160 -0.19 8.38 3.44
C PRO A 160 1.24 7.86 3.61
N GLY A 161 2.18 8.31 2.76
CA GLY A 161 3.58 7.92 2.85
C GLY A 161 4.23 8.36 4.16
N SER A 162 4.04 9.64 4.53
CA SER A 162 4.56 10.17 5.80
C SER A 162 3.96 9.46 7.01
N LEU A 163 2.66 9.08 6.94
CA LEU A 163 2.01 8.31 8.00
C LEU A 163 2.58 6.89 8.12
N VAL A 164 2.75 6.19 6.99
CA VAL A 164 3.34 4.84 6.94
C VAL A 164 4.75 4.84 7.51
N LEU A 165 5.59 5.77 7.05
CA LEU A 165 6.99 5.86 7.50
C LEU A 165 7.08 6.31 8.97
N GLY A 166 6.20 7.21 9.41
CA GLY A 166 6.07 7.63 10.82
C GLY A 166 5.60 6.49 11.74
N ALA A 167 4.82 5.54 11.22
CA ALA A 167 4.45 4.31 11.92
C ALA A 167 5.52 3.21 11.85
N LYS A 168 6.74 3.53 11.37
CA LYS A 168 7.86 2.59 11.14
C LYS A 168 7.59 1.54 10.06
N GLY A 169 6.82 1.90 9.02
CA GLY A 169 6.57 1.00 7.90
C GLY A 169 7.86 0.54 7.21
N THR A 170 7.94 -0.75 6.95
CA THR A 170 9.10 -1.40 6.32
C THR A 170 9.03 -1.33 4.80
N PHE A 171 7.82 -1.24 4.22
CA PHE A 171 7.62 -1.08 2.79
C PHE A 171 6.61 0.03 2.49
N PHE A 172 6.99 0.93 1.59
CA PHE A 172 6.08 1.92 1.02
C PHE A 172 6.40 2.17 -0.45
N ALA A 173 5.36 2.12 -1.28
CA ALA A 173 5.45 2.42 -2.70
C ALA A 173 4.25 3.28 -3.15
N ARG A 174 4.41 3.99 -4.28
CA ARG A 174 3.35 4.81 -4.87
C ARG A 174 3.27 4.62 -6.38
N SER A 175 2.06 4.54 -6.93
CA SER A 175 1.82 4.51 -8.37
C SER A 175 0.57 5.31 -8.75
N LEU A 176 0.36 5.46 -10.06
CA LEU A 176 -0.86 6.01 -10.64
C LEU A 176 -1.71 4.87 -11.22
N ASP A 177 -3.02 5.01 -11.18
CA ASP A 177 -3.99 4.08 -11.79
C ASP A 177 -3.76 3.84 -13.29
N SER A 178 -3.13 4.81 -13.96
CA SER A 178 -2.79 4.75 -15.39
C SER A 178 -1.41 4.11 -15.67
N GLU A 179 -0.58 3.87 -14.66
CA GLU A 179 0.77 3.29 -14.79
C GLU A 179 0.76 1.79 -14.47
N LEU A 180 0.08 1.00 -15.34
CA LEU A 180 -0.13 -0.43 -15.10
C LEU A 180 1.16 -1.20 -14.87
N LYS A 181 2.18 -1.00 -15.74
CA LYS A 181 3.46 -1.72 -15.61
C LYS A 181 4.20 -1.40 -14.31
N LEU A 182 4.24 -0.12 -13.92
CA LEU A 182 4.84 0.29 -12.66
C LEU A 182 4.07 -0.31 -11.48
N SER A 183 2.74 -0.35 -11.56
CA SER A 183 1.89 -0.96 -10.54
C SER A 183 2.13 -2.47 -10.42
N GLU A 184 2.29 -3.19 -11.56
CA GLU A 184 2.66 -4.61 -11.59
C GLU A 184 4.02 -4.85 -10.93
N GLU A 185 5.05 -4.04 -11.26
CA GLU A 185 6.39 -4.09 -10.65
C GLU A 185 6.33 -3.88 -9.12
N ILE A 186 5.58 -2.88 -8.66
CA ILE A 186 5.38 -2.57 -7.25
C ILE A 186 4.68 -3.71 -6.51
N MET A 187 3.62 -4.28 -7.10
CA MET A 187 2.88 -5.39 -6.51
C MET A 187 3.73 -6.64 -6.38
N LEU A 188 4.59 -6.92 -7.37
CA LEU A 188 5.55 -8.03 -7.29
C LEU A 188 6.58 -7.79 -6.19
N SER A 189 7.09 -6.56 -6.04
CA SER A 189 8.03 -6.20 -4.97
C SER A 189 7.37 -6.30 -3.60
N ALA A 190 6.14 -5.80 -3.46
CA ALA A 190 5.36 -5.88 -2.22
C ALA A 190 5.10 -7.33 -1.78
N ALA A 191 4.77 -8.22 -2.74
CA ALA A 191 4.54 -9.64 -2.45
C ALA A 191 5.81 -10.41 -2.04
N LYS A 192 7.00 -9.91 -2.41
CA LYS A 192 8.30 -10.49 -2.03
C LYS A 192 8.84 -9.91 -0.72
N HIS A 193 8.27 -8.82 -0.26
CA HIS A 193 8.63 -8.21 1.01
C HIS A 193 8.05 -9.03 2.17
N ASP A 194 8.86 -9.37 3.14
CA ASP A 194 8.42 -10.03 4.37
C ASP A 194 7.98 -8.95 5.37
N GLY A 195 6.68 -8.70 5.46
CA GLY A 195 6.11 -7.70 6.35
C GLY A 195 4.96 -6.88 5.76
N CYS A 196 4.66 -5.74 6.40
CA CYS A 196 3.55 -4.88 6.02
C CYS A 196 3.90 -4.00 4.83
N SER A 197 3.46 -4.41 3.64
CA SER A 197 3.62 -3.61 2.42
C SER A 197 2.44 -2.66 2.24
N VAL A 198 2.71 -1.37 2.07
CA VAL A 198 1.70 -0.37 1.73
C VAL A 198 1.98 0.23 0.36
N MET A 199 1.02 0.07 -0.54
CA MET A 199 1.06 0.59 -1.90
C MET A 199 -0.02 1.67 -2.07
N GLU A 200 0.38 2.93 -2.14
CA GLU A 200 -0.54 4.03 -2.44
C GLU A 200 -0.78 4.12 -3.94
N MET A 201 -2.00 3.82 -4.34
CA MET A 201 -2.46 3.92 -5.73
C MET A 201 -3.27 5.20 -5.88
N LEU A 202 -2.68 6.20 -6.55
CA LEU A 202 -3.35 7.47 -6.85
C LEU A 202 -4.39 7.23 -7.94
N THR A 203 -5.66 7.20 -7.55
CA THR A 203 -6.79 6.83 -8.42
C THR A 203 -7.68 8.02 -8.73
N ASN A 204 -8.33 8.00 -9.90
CA ASN A 204 -9.27 9.04 -10.30
C ASN A 204 -10.72 8.63 -10.00
N CYS A 205 -11.47 9.48 -9.31
CA CYS A 205 -12.91 9.36 -9.16
C CYS A 205 -13.64 10.25 -10.17
N VAL A 206 -14.04 9.69 -11.31
CA VAL A 206 -14.65 10.44 -12.44
C VAL A 206 -15.96 11.15 -12.11
N ILE A 207 -16.62 10.80 -11.00
CA ILE A 207 -17.94 11.35 -10.65
C ILE A 207 -17.83 12.47 -9.60
N PHE A 208 -17.00 12.29 -8.57
CA PHE A 208 -16.99 13.19 -7.41
C PHE A 208 -15.69 13.96 -7.24
N ASN A 209 -14.60 13.54 -7.90
CA ASN A 209 -13.29 14.21 -7.79
C ASN A 209 -12.48 13.99 -9.08
N ASP A 210 -13.10 14.27 -10.22
CA ASP A 210 -12.47 14.06 -11.52
C ASP A 210 -11.24 14.94 -11.70
N GLY A 211 -10.16 14.34 -12.16
CA GLY A 211 -8.90 15.03 -12.41
C GLY A 211 -8.10 15.38 -11.14
N THR A 212 -8.41 14.83 -9.97
CA THR A 212 -7.69 15.17 -8.72
C THR A 212 -6.17 15.00 -8.83
N HIS A 213 -5.72 14.01 -9.60
CA HIS A 213 -4.29 13.76 -9.86
C HIS A 213 -3.84 14.20 -11.27
N LYS A 214 -4.67 14.93 -12.04
CA LYS A 214 -4.39 15.31 -13.43
C LYS A 214 -3.07 16.07 -13.58
N VAL A 215 -2.69 16.83 -12.56
CA VAL A 215 -1.43 17.58 -12.54
C VAL A 215 -0.20 16.69 -12.76
N ILE A 216 -0.27 15.42 -12.37
CA ILE A 216 0.83 14.43 -12.49
C ILE A 216 0.46 13.22 -13.37
N SER A 217 -0.81 12.95 -13.64
CA SER A 217 -1.25 11.81 -14.45
C SER A 217 -1.33 12.11 -15.94
N ASP A 218 -1.41 13.39 -16.34
CA ASP A 218 -1.45 13.79 -17.74
C ASP A 218 -0.13 13.43 -18.44
N ARG A 219 -0.23 12.59 -19.47
CA ARG A 219 0.93 12.06 -20.22
C ARG A 219 1.84 13.14 -20.81
N ALA A 220 1.29 14.30 -21.15
CA ALA A 220 2.05 15.39 -21.77
C ALA A 220 3.07 16.01 -20.80
N VAL A 221 2.80 15.99 -19.51
CA VAL A 221 3.59 16.68 -18.47
C VAL A 221 4.12 15.75 -17.38
N ARG A 222 3.65 14.52 -17.35
CA ARG A 222 3.96 13.56 -16.29
C ARG A 222 5.46 13.37 -16.08
N ALA A 223 6.22 13.19 -17.16
CA ALA A 223 7.66 12.98 -17.09
C ALA A 223 8.41 14.11 -16.36
N ASP A 224 7.90 15.34 -16.45
CA ASP A 224 8.49 16.51 -15.80
C ASP A 224 7.98 16.73 -14.37
N ARG A 225 6.92 16.05 -13.96
CA ARG A 225 6.22 16.26 -12.69
C ARG A 225 6.24 15.05 -11.77
N THR A 226 6.78 13.94 -12.24
CA THR A 226 6.98 12.71 -11.46
C THR A 226 8.40 12.20 -11.60
N ILE A 227 8.84 11.44 -10.61
CA ILE A 227 10.08 10.67 -10.66
C ILE A 227 9.76 9.23 -10.29
N VAL A 228 10.21 8.27 -11.11
CA VAL A 228 10.09 6.84 -10.80
C VAL A 228 11.34 6.39 -10.08
N LEU A 229 11.20 6.01 -8.82
CA LEU A 229 12.29 5.55 -7.97
C LEU A 229 12.48 4.04 -8.13
N ARG A 230 13.74 3.63 -8.37
CA ARG A 230 14.19 2.25 -8.37
C ARG A 230 15.48 2.16 -7.55
N HIS A 231 15.57 1.14 -6.71
CA HIS A 231 16.76 0.91 -5.90
C HIS A 231 18.01 0.81 -6.77
N GLY A 232 19.06 1.52 -6.38
CA GLY A 232 20.34 1.55 -7.09
C GLY A 232 20.39 2.47 -8.32
N GLU A 233 19.28 3.09 -8.74
CA GLU A 233 19.25 4.03 -9.85
C GLU A 233 19.40 5.49 -9.39
N LYS A 234 20.02 6.32 -10.24
CA LYS A 234 20.11 7.77 -10.02
C LYS A 234 18.72 8.40 -10.06
N MET A 235 18.43 9.32 -9.17
CA MET A 235 17.14 10.01 -9.07
C MET A 235 17.02 11.10 -10.16
N ILE A 236 16.99 10.66 -11.42
CA ILE A 236 16.88 11.52 -12.61
C ILE A 236 15.46 11.46 -13.17
N PHE A 237 14.91 12.60 -13.58
CA PHE A 237 13.58 12.72 -14.13
C PHE A 237 13.51 13.80 -15.22
N GLY A 238 12.30 14.05 -15.71
CA GLY A 238 12.05 14.98 -16.80
C GLY A 238 11.97 14.28 -18.16
N LYS A 239 11.29 14.91 -19.10
CA LYS A 239 11.15 14.38 -20.47
C LYS A 239 12.49 14.14 -21.13
N ASP A 240 13.43 15.05 -20.91
CA ASP A 240 14.76 15.01 -21.50
C ASP A 240 15.80 14.37 -20.55
N LYS A 241 15.36 13.81 -19.40
CA LYS A 241 16.22 13.21 -18.36
C LYS A 241 17.36 14.13 -17.91
N ASN A 242 17.09 15.41 -17.85
CA ASN A 242 18.04 16.45 -17.52
C ASN A 242 17.82 17.08 -16.14
N LYS A 243 16.90 16.56 -15.34
CA LYS A 243 16.63 17.00 -13.96
C LYS A 243 17.01 15.91 -12.98
N GLY A 244 17.58 16.30 -11.85
CA GLY A 244 18.00 15.36 -10.80
C GLY A 244 17.68 15.88 -9.40
N LEU A 245 17.71 14.98 -8.42
CA LEU A 245 17.60 15.30 -6.99
C LEU A 245 19.01 15.26 -6.38
N VAL A 246 19.33 16.28 -5.61
CA VAL A 246 20.58 16.38 -4.82
C VAL A 246 20.24 16.72 -3.37
N LEU A 247 21.15 16.43 -2.44
CA LEU A 247 21.10 16.97 -1.08
C LEU A 247 21.54 18.43 -1.07
N ASP A 248 20.79 19.26 -0.36
CA ASP A 248 21.11 20.66 -0.09
C ASP A 248 20.94 20.91 1.42
N GLY A 249 22.03 20.87 2.14
CA GLY A 249 21.98 20.84 3.60
C GLY A 249 21.24 19.62 4.13
N MET A 250 20.14 19.85 4.85
CA MET A 250 19.29 18.79 5.43
C MET A 250 18.08 18.44 4.55
N GLY A 251 17.97 18.99 3.34
CA GLY A 251 16.83 18.81 2.47
C GLY A 251 17.21 18.32 1.08
N LEU A 252 16.19 18.13 0.23
CA LEU A 252 16.32 17.82 -1.18
C LEU A 252 16.23 19.10 -2.01
N ARG A 253 16.92 19.13 -3.15
CA ARG A 253 16.81 20.17 -4.16
C ARG A 253 16.75 19.56 -5.55
N VAL A 254 15.92 20.13 -6.40
CA VAL A 254 15.90 19.81 -7.84
C VAL A 254 16.99 20.62 -8.54
N VAL A 255 17.76 19.96 -9.40
CA VAL A 255 18.81 20.57 -10.21
C VAL A 255 18.64 20.23 -11.68
N THR A 256 19.18 21.09 -12.57
CA THR A 256 19.31 20.79 -14.00
C THR A 256 20.72 20.27 -14.25
N ILE A 257 20.82 19.05 -14.77
CA ILE A 257 22.10 18.41 -15.13
C ILE A 257 22.70 19.15 -16.33
N GLY A 258 23.99 19.49 -16.24
CA GLY A 258 24.71 20.28 -17.24
C GLY A 258 24.67 21.80 -17.02
N GLU A 259 23.90 22.28 -16.01
CA GLU A 259 23.90 23.70 -15.64
C GLU A 259 24.62 23.93 -14.30
N ASN A 260 25.19 25.11 -14.14
CA ASN A 260 25.89 25.54 -12.90
C ASN A 260 26.98 24.55 -12.40
N GLY A 261 27.57 23.78 -13.30
CA GLY A 261 28.58 22.77 -12.97
C GLY A 261 28.03 21.45 -12.42
N VAL A 262 26.70 21.27 -12.38
CA VAL A 262 26.06 20.02 -11.94
C VAL A 262 26.22 18.94 -12.99
N THR A 263 26.69 17.79 -12.57
CA THR A 263 26.82 16.57 -13.39
C THR A 263 25.88 15.47 -12.93
N GLU A 264 25.76 14.39 -13.68
CA GLU A 264 25.00 13.21 -13.24
C GLU A 264 25.59 12.58 -11.96
N ASP A 265 26.88 12.78 -11.69
CA ASP A 265 27.55 12.19 -10.51
C ASP A 265 27.14 12.89 -9.21
N ASP A 266 26.64 14.11 -9.30
CA ASP A 266 26.09 14.86 -8.17
C ASP A 266 24.68 14.40 -7.78
N VAL A 267 23.98 13.68 -8.70
CA VAL A 267 22.61 13.23 -8.48
C VAL A 267 22.57 12.04 -7.53
N LEU A 268 21.69 12.10 -6.55
CA LEU A 268 21.49 11.04 -5.57
C LEU A 268 21.10 9.71 -6.24
N VAL A 269 21.64 8.62 -5.70
CA VAL A 269 21.20 7.26 -6.01
C VAL A 269 20.14 6.87 -5.00
N HIS A 270 19.03 6.32 -5.47
CA HIS A 270 17.96 5.85 -4.59
C HIS A 270 18.36 4.55 -3.89
N ASP A 271 18.34 4.57 -2.56
CA ASP A 271 18.53 3.38 -1.73
C ASP A 271 17.23 3.07 -0.97
N ALA A 272 16.39 2.21 -1.56
CA ALA A 272 15.13 1.78 -0.92
C ALA A 272 15.38 0.96 0.36
N HIS A 273 16.57 0.39 0.53
CA HIS A 273 16.94 -0.48 1.65
C HIS A 273 17.66 0.24 2.80
N SER A 274 17.83 1.56 2.69
CA SER A 274 18.45 2.35 3.76
C SER A 274 17.64 2.24 5.06
N GLU A 275 18.29 1.91 6.16
CA GLU A 275 17.68 1.93 7.49
C GLU A 275 17.27 3.34 7.91
N ASN A 276 18.01 4.35 7.46
CA ASN A 276 17.70 5.76 7.73
C ASN A 276 16.44 6.19 6.97
N VAL A 277 15.36 6.36 7.70
CA VAL A 277 14.06 6.75 7.14
C VAL A 277 14.02 8.19 6.63
N GLY A 278 14.99 9.04 6.98
CA GLY A 278 14.97 10.48 6.69
C GLY A 278 14.82 10.80 5.20
N ILE A 279 15.62 10.16 4.34
CA ILE A 279 15.51 10.37 2.89
C ILE A 279 14.17 9.87 2.34
N HIS A 280 13.68 8.73 2.82
CA HIS A 280 12.39 8.18 2.41
C HIS A 280 11.22 9.10 2.79
N MET A 281 11.28 9.73 3.98
CA MET A 281 10.30 10.73 4.42
C MET A 281 10.30 11.94 3.48
N MET A 282 11.48 12.46 3.13
CA MET A 282 11.57 13.57 2.19
C MET A 282 11.00 13.20 0.82
N LEU A 283 11.35 12.01 0.29
CA LEU A 283 10.82 11.52 -0.99
C LEU A 283 9.30 11.32 -0.96
N ALA A 284 8.76 10.76 0.11
CA ALA A 284 7.32 10.53 0.26
C ALA A 284 6.53 11.84 0.36
N ASP A 285 7.15 12.92 0.88
CA ASP A 285 6.50 14.22 1.05
C ASP A 285 6.69 15.19 -0.13
N MET A 286 7.48 14.80 -1.15
CA MET A 286 7.67 15.62 -2.35
C MET A 286 6.34 15.92 -3.05
N LYS A 287 6.10 17.20 -3.35
CA LYS A 287 4.86 17.70 -3.97
C LYS A 287 5.16 18.67 -5.11
N TYR A 288 4.46 18.53 -6.21
CA TYR A 288 4.46 19.52 -7.27
C TYR A 288 3.75 20.83 -6.78
N PRO A 289 4.23 22.05 -7.10
CA PRO A 289 5.26 22.34 -8.12
C PRO A 289 6.72 22.33 -7.63
N ASP A 290 7.00 22.30 -6.35
CA ASP A 290 8.36 22.46 -5.81
C ASP A 290 9.25 21.26 -6.14
N PHE A 291 8.66 20.05 -6.13
CA PHE A 291 9.32 18.79 -6.43
C PHE A 291 8.50 17.94 -7.39
N PRO A 292 9.11 16.98 -8.11
CA PRO A 292 8.37 15.91 -8.75
C PRO A 292 7.71 15.01 -7.68
N VAL A 293 6.55 14.43 -7.99
CA VAL A 293 5.95 13.43 -7.12
C VAL A 293 6.68 12.10 -7.28
N ALA A 294 7.15 11.53 -6.17
CA ALA A 294 7.83 10.24 -6.18
C ALA A 294 6.84 9.10 -6.42
N LEU A 295 7.14 8.28 -7.42
CA LEU A 295 6.48 7.01 -7.76
C LEU A 295 7.50 5.88 -7.66
N GLY A 296 7.06 4.63 -7.63
CA GLY A 296 7.93 3.47 -7.48
C GLY A 296 8.04 3.02 -6.02
N VAL A 297 9.00 2.15 -5.75
CA VAL A 297 9.29 1.67 -4.38
C VAL A 297 10.17 2.71 -3.69
N ILE A 298 9.59 3.39 -2.68
CA ILE A 298 10.27 4.44 -1.92
C ILE A 298 11.08 3.84 -0.78
N ARG A 299 10.54 2.82 -0.12
CA ARG A 299 11.19 2.10 0.99
C ARG A 299 10.90 0.61 0.91
N ASP A 300 11.92 -0.22 1.16
CA ASP A 300 11.84 -1.67 1.25
C ASP A 300 12.96 -2.15 2.18
N VAL A 301 12.70 -2.25 3.48
CA VAL A 301 13.68 -2.66 4.50
C VAL A 301 13.18 -3.88 5.24
N LYS A 302 14.07 -4.75 5.66
CA LYS A 302 13.74 -5.96 6.41
C LYS A 302 13.59 -5.67 7.89
N ASP A 303 12.57 -6.25 8.50
CA ASP A 303 12.39 -6.30 9.95
C ASP A 303 11.59 -7.57 10.31
N VAL A 304 11.62 -7.95 11.57
CA VAL A 304 10.83 -9.10 12.06
C VAL A 304 9.35 -8.86 11.89
N THR A 305 8.62 -9.91 11.48
CA THR A 305 7.17 -9.84 11.32
C THR A 305 6.44 -10.21 12.62
N TYR A 306 5.26 -9.65 12.82
CA TYR A 306 4.44 -9.92 14.00
C TYR A 306 3.94 -11.36 14.02
N ASP A 307 3.52 -11.88 12.89
CA ASP A 307 2.98 -13.24 12.73
C ASP A 307 4.05 -14.31 12.97
N ASP A 308 5.29 -14.11 12.51
CA ASP A 308 6.42 -14.97 12.84
C ASP A 308 6.74 -14.93 14.34
N GLY A 309 6.81 -13.73 14.90
CA GLY A 309 7.05 -13.56 16.34
C GLY A 309 6.01 -14.27 17.21
N VAL A 310 4.73 -14.19 16.84
CA VAL A 310 3.64 -14.91 17.53
C VAL A 310 3.80 -16.42 17.39
N ARG A 311 4.09 -16.91 16.17
CA ARG A 311 4.30 -18.34 15.90
C ARG A 311 5.46 -18.90 16.73
N ASP A 312 6.58 -18.21 16.70
CA ASP A 312 7.79 -18.63 17.44
C ASP A 312 7.57 -18.63 18.95
N GLN A 313 6.91 -17.60 19.49
CA GLN A 313 6.54 -17.55 20.90
C GLN A 313 5.62 -18.71 21.30
N VAL A 314 4.60 -19.01 20.48
CA VAL A 314 3.70 -20.15 20.70
C VAL A 314 4.46 -21.47 20.66
N ALA A 315 5.37 -21.66 19.70
CA ALA A 315 6.19 -22.86 19.59
C ALA A 315 7.11 -23.03 20.79
N GLU A 316 7.77 -21.97 21.23
CA GLU A 316 8.63 -21.96 22.42
C GLU A 316 7.86 -22.33 23.71
N VAL A 317 6.70 -21.69 23.91
CA VAL A 317 5.85 -21.98 25.08
C VAL A 317 5.34 -23.41 25.07
N LYS A 318 4.88 -23.90 23.91
CA LYS A 318 4.45 -25.30 23.77
C LYS A 318 5.59 -26.30 24.09
N ALA A 319 6.80 -26.04 23.63
CA ALA A 319 7.96 -26.90 23.88
C ALA A 319 8.33 -26.99 25.37
N LYS A 320 8.09 -25.91 26.13
CA LYS A 320 8.36 -25.84 27.57
C LYS A 320 7.17 -26.27 28.43
N SER A 321 5.98 -26.39 27.87
CA SER A 321 4.75 -26.67 28.61
C SER A 321 4.71 -28.12 29.08
N LYS A 322 4.30 -28.32 30.33
CA LYS A 322 3.94 -29.63 30.88
C LYS A 322 2.52 -30.05 30.54
N ILE A 323 1.72 -29.14 29.98
CA ILE A 323 0.33 -29.35 29.60
C ILE A 323 0.33 -29.97 28.20
N GLN A 324 -0.10 -31.22 28.07
CA GLN A 324 -0.13 -31.97 26.81
C GLN A 324 -1.54 -32.18 26.27
N CYS A 325 -2.55 -32.06 27.13
CA CYS A 325 -3.95 -32.27 26.78
C CYS A 325 -4.89 -31.34 27.57
N VAL A 326 -6.18 -31.35 27.21
CA VAL A 326 -7.19 -30.52 27.89
C VAL A 326 -7.33 -30.88 29.38
N ASP A 327 -7.22 -32.17 29.73
CA ASP A 327 -7.28 -32.61 31.12
C ASP A 327 -6.12 -32.05 31.94
N ASP A 328 -4.91 -32.00 31.41
CA ASP A 328 -3.78 -31.37 32.08
C ASP A 328 -4.04 -29.90 32.31
N LEU A 329 -4.62 -29.21 31.30
CA LEU A 329 -4.97 -27.78 31.43
C LEU A 329 -6.01 -27.56 32.52
N LEU A 330 -7.08 -28.37 32.54
CA LEU A 330 -8.12 -28.28 33.56
C LEU A 330 -7.61 -28.51 34.99
N ARG A 331 -6.54 -29.32 35.13
CA ARG A 331 -5.92 -29.66 36.42
C ARG A 331 -4.67 -28.81 36.75
N SER A 332 -4.28 -27.92 35.89
CA SER A 332 -3.04 -27.12 36.04
C SER A 332 -3.15 -26.01 37.11
N GLY A 333 -4.36 -25.62 37.49
CA GLY A 333 -4.63 -24.59 38.49
C GLY A 333 -4.98 -25.15 39.86
N SER A 334 -5.59 -24.32 40.71
CA SER A 334 -6.17 -24.74 41.98
C SER A 334 -7.42 -25.57 41.75
N THR A 335 -7.35 -26.85 42.04
CA THR A 335 -8.47 -27.80 41.90
C THR A 335 -8.93 -28.29 43.25
N TRP A 336 -10.21 -28.67 43.37
CA TRP A 336 -10.78 -29.29 44.59
C TRP A 336 -11.72 -30.42 44.16
N GLU A 337 -11.89 -31.40 45.03
CA GLU A 337 -12.86 -32.46 44.83
C GLU A 337 -14.25 -32.02 45.33
N VAL A 338 -15.27 -32.20 44.50
CA VAL A 338 -16.64 -32.05 44.93
C VAL A 338 -17.08 -33.38 45.56
N LYS A 339 -17.33 -33.38 46.87
CA LYS A 339 -17.77 -34.54 47.59
C LYS A 339 -19.31 -34.67 47.52
#